data_3b33d3e8dcda2881659e1554ee644aef
#
_entry.id   3b33d3e8dcda2881659e1554ee644aef
#
_cell.length_a   1.000
_cell.length_b   1.000
_cell.length_c   1.000
_cell.angle_alpha   90.00
_cell.angle_beta   90.00
_cell.angle_gamma   90.00
#
_symmetry.space_group_name_H-M   'P 1'
#
loop_
_entity.id
_entity.type
_entity.pdbx_description
1 polymer ?
#
loop_
_entity_poly.entity_id
_entity_poly.type
_entity_poly.pdbx_seq_one_letter_code
_entity_poly.pdbx_strand_id
1 'polypeptide(L)'
;MASSRLSKLVLILAALALSAAAQAPTRVRGTISAVDGNTLTVDGKTQVIVGEKTEIVFTQPIALAEIKPGDFLGVTSVKRPDGSLTAYEVRRFPKPLNPGHRPFDGRDDQTMTNATVGAMVQAASGRELTLTYEGGAQKILVPENASISTLVPGSRAHLVPGAPVSLTMDAERAALRIQVSPRAP
;
A
#
# COMPACT_ATOMS: atom_id res chain seq x y z
N MET A 1 -26.13 -71.66 -33.37
CA MET A 1 -26.66 -70.72 -32.36
C MET A 1 -25.48 -69.94 -31.84
N ALA A 2 -25.19 -68.80 -32.38
CA ALA A 2 -24.06 -67.99 -32.02
C ALA A 2 -24.60 -66.64 -31.47
N SER A 3 -24.30 -66.38 -30.19
CA SER A 3 -24.73 -65.17 -29.46
C SER A 3 -23.62 -64.11 -29.49
N SER A 4 -23.82 -63.08 -30.27
CA SER A 4 -22.94 -61.92 -30.40
C SER A 4 -23.08 -61.05 -29.16
N ARG A 5 -22.00 -60.85 -28.42
CA ARG A 5 -21.90 -59.83 -27.35
C ARG A 5 -21.16 -58.60 -27.91
N LEU A 6 -21.92 -57.58 -28.24
CA LEU A 6 -21.40 -56.25 -28.55
C LEU A 6 -20.91 -55.59 -27.24
N SER A 7 -19.60 -55.47 -27.13
CA SER A 7 -18.98 -54.65 -26.06
C SER A 7 -19.13 -53.18 -26.45
N LYS A 8 -19.92 -52.45 -25.70
CA LYS A 8 -20.00 -50.97 -25.77
C LYS A 8 -18.79 -50.37 -25.08
N LEU A 9 -17.86 -49.87 -25.88
CA LEU A 9 -16.72 -49.08 -25.38
C LEU A 9 -17.25 -47.65 -25.09
N VAL A 10 -17.43 -47.35 -23.81
CA VAL A 10 -17.78 -45.99 -23.37
C VAL A 10 -16.46 -45.21 -23.23
N LEU A 11 -16.22 -44.33 -24.20
CA LEU A 11 -15.14 -43.33 -24.10
C LEU A 11 -15.59 -42.25 -23.10
N ILE A 12 -15.01 -42.28 -21.89
CA ILE A 12 -15.14 -41.19 -20.93
C ILE A 12 -14.09 -40.14 -21.32
N LEU A 13 -14.53 -39.10 -22.03
CA LEU A 13 -13.72 -37.89 -22.22
C LEU A 13 -13.69 -37.13 -20.89
N ALA A 14 -12.62 -37.32 -20.08
CA ALA A 14 -12.35 -36.49 -18.92
C ALA A 14 -11.88 -35.12 -19.42
N ALA A 15 -12.78 -34.16 -19.49
CA ALA A 15 -12.41 -32.75 -19.67
C ALA A 15 -11.68 -32.27 -18.43
N LEU A 16 -10.34 -32.20 -18.50
CA LEU A 16 -9.54 -31.48 -17.51
C LEU A 16 -9.85 -29.98 -17.68
N ALA A 17 -10.77 -29.48 -16.89
CA ALA A 17 -10.91 -28.05 -16.68
C ALA A 17 -9.67 -27.58 -15.91
N LEU A 18 -8.66 -27.07 -16.62
CA LEU A 18 -7.60 -26.27 -16.01
C LEU A 18 -8.27 -25.02 -15.41
N SER A 19 -8.60 -25.07 -14.15
CA SER A 19 -8.91 -23.85 -13.39
C SER A 19 -7.62 -23.04 -13.33
N ALA A 20 -7.51 -22.01 -14.16
CA ALA A 20 -6.48 -20.98 -14.02
C ALA A 20 -6.75 -20.31 -12.67
N ALA A 21 -6.09 -20.77 -11.62
CA ALA A 21 -6.08 -20.08 -10.33
C ALA A 21 -5.49 -18.69 -10.60
N ALA A 22 -6.32 -17.65 -10.51
CA ALA A 22 -5.84 -16.28 -10.61
C ALA A 22 -4.78 -16.08 -9.53
N GLN A 23 -3.55 -15.89 -9.97
CA GLN A 23 -2.45 -15.63 -9.03
C GLN A 23 -2.72 -14.32 -8.29
N ALA A 24 -2.54 -14.35 -6.97
CA ALA A 24 -2.70 -13.14 -6.16
C ALA A 24 -1.74 -12.04 -6.63
N PRO A 25 -2.19 -10.79 -6.69
CA PRO A 25 -1.35 -9.69 -7.14
C PRO A 25 -0.06 -9.57 -6.32
N THR A 26 1.06 -9.42 -7.00
CA THR A 26 2.38 -9.29 -6.38
C THR A 26 2.64 -7.83 -6.01
N ARG A 27 3.08 -7.59 -4.77
CA ARG A 27 3.53 -6.27 -4.33
C ARG A 27 5.04 -6.12 -4.52
N VAL A 28 5.45 -5.02 -5.16
CA VAL A 28 6.84 -4.63 -5.35
C VAL A 28 7.07 -3.27 -4.71
N ARG A 29 8.16 -3.14 -3.97
CA ARG A 29 8.66 -1.85 -3.43
C ARG A 29 10.09 -1.68 -3.90
N GLY A 30 10.47 -0.44 -4.19
CA GLY A 30 11.83 -0.11 -4.64
C GLY A 30 11.90 1.29 -5.22
N THR A 31 12.94 1.53 -5.99
CA THR A 31 13.19 2.80 -6.65
C THR A 31 13.12 2.63 -8.17
N ILE A 32 12.49 3.56 -8.86
CA ILE A 32 12.48 3.58 -10.32
C ILE A 32 13.91 3.78 -10.82
N SER A 33 14.44 2.84 -11.57
CA SER A 33 15.76 2.94 -12.18
C SER A 33 15.69 3.38 -13.64
N ALA A 34 14.62 3.04 -14.36
CA ALA A 34 14.39 3.46 -15.74
C ALA A 34 12.90 3.51 -16.08
N VAL A 35 12.56 4.35 -17.06
CA VAL A 35 11.23 4.41 -17.69
C VAL A 35 11.47 4.41 -19.20
N ASP A 36 10.95 3.39 -19.88
CA ASP A 36 11.04 3.27 -21.33
C ASP A 36 9.64 2.98 -21.90
N GLY A 37 9.04 4.00 -22.51
CA GLY A 37 7.68 3.96 -23.00
C GLY A 37 6.69 3.54 -21.89
N ASN A 38 6.12 2.35 -22.01
CA ASN A 38 5.20 1.77 -21.03
C ASN A 38 5.88 0.85 -20.01
N THR A 39 7.19 0.67 -20.08
CA THR A 39 7.92 -0.22 -19.18
C THR A 39 8.61 0.59 -18.09
N LEU A 40 8.29 0.25 -16.84
CA LEU A 40 8.95 0.78 -15.64
C LEU A 40 9.91 -0.27 -15.11
N THR A 41 11.17 0.09 -14.88
CA THR A 41 12.15 -0.78 -14.24
C THR A 41 12.38 -0.32 -12.80
N VAL A 42 12.20 -1.25 -11.85
CA VAL A 42 12.40 -1.02 -10.42
C VAL A 42 13.65 -1.74 -9.95
N ASP A 43 14.53 -1.03 -9.24
CA ASP A 43 15.82 -1.51 -8.69
C ASP A 43 16.72 -2.19 -9.74
N GLY A 44 16.64 -1.75 -11.00
CA GLY A 44 17.44 -2.29 -12.10
C GLY A 44 17.09 -3.72 -12.55
N LYS A 45 16.05 -4.33 -11.98
CA LYS A 45 15.75 -5.76 -12.24
C LYS A 45 14.27 -6.09 -12.47
N THR A 46 13.35 -5.43 -11.79
CA THR A 46 11.92 -5.75 -11.92
C THR A 46 11.29 -4.86 -12.98
N GLN A 47 10.90 -5.44 -14.10
CA GLN A 47 10.16 -4.75 -15.16
C GLN A 47 8.66 -4.88 -14.93
N VAL A 48 7.94 -3.77 -15.10
CA VAL A 48 6.51 -3.66 -14.88
C VAL A 48 5.89 -2.85 -16.01
N ILE A 49 4.78 -3.31 -16.56
CA ILE A 49 4.06 -2.64 -17.65
C ILE A 49 3.05 -1.66 -17.04
N VAL A 50 3.15 -0.41 -17.43
CA VAL A 50 2.23 0.66 -17.02
C VAL A 50 1.19 0.86 -18.12
N GLY A 51 0.03 0.27 -17.97
CA GLY A 51 -1.09 0.35 -18.92
C GLY A 51 -1.96 1.60 -18.71
N GLU A 52 -2.96 1.77 -19.58
CA GLU A 52 -3.94 2.87 -19.46
C GLU A 52 -4.82 2.73 -18.21
N LYS A 53 -5.07 1.49 -17.77
CA LYS A 53 -5.87 1.17 -16.60
C LYS A 53 -5.08 1.19 -15.30
N THR A 54 -3.77 1.42 -15.36
CA THR A 54 -2.94 1.51 -14.16
C THR A 54 -3.33 2.72 -13.32
N GLU A 55 -3.76 2.48 -12.08
CA GLU A 55 -4.00 3.56 -11.13
C GLU A 55 -2.65 4.11 -10.65
N ILE A 56 -2.37 5.39 -10.92
CA ILE A 56 -1.18 6.07 -10.41
C ILE A 56 -1.62 7.02 -9.30
N VAL A 57 -0.97 6.88 -8.14
CA VAL A 57 -1.20 7.73 -6.96
C VAL A 57 0.13 8.36 -6.57
N PHE A 58 0.12 9.66 -6.33
CA PHE A 58 1.29 10.42 -5.91
C PHE A 58 1.22 10.71 -4.41
N THR A 59 2.31 10.46 -3.71
CA THR A 59 2.48 10.81 -2.30
C THR A 59 2.96 12.25 -2.21
N GLN A 60 2.05 13.18 -1.94
CA GLN A 60 2.36 14.60 -1.84
C GLN A 60 2.72 14.96 -0.40
N PRO A 61 3.92 15.53 -0.15
CA PRO A 61 4.25 16.09 1.15
C PRO A 61 3.29 17.22 1.52
N ILE A 62 2.90 17.27 2.78
CA ILE A 62 2.07 18.34 3.36
C ILE A 62 2.64 18.75 4.72
N ALA A 63 2.26 19.94 5.19
CA ALA A 63 2.63 20.39 6.52
C ALA A 63 1.76 19.74 7.61
N LEU A 64 2.30 19.55 8.82
CA LEU A 64 1.53 19.06 9.97
C LEU A 64 0.34 20.00 10.29
N ALA A 65 0.47 21.28 10.02
CA ALA A 65 -0.59 22.28 10.21
C ALA A 65 -1.81 22.04 9.30
N GLU A 66 -1.67 21.28 8.22
CA GLU A 66 -2.77 20.93 7.32
C GLU A 66 -3.62 19.76 7.82
N ILE A 67 -3.12 19.00 8.81
CA ILE A 67 -3.88 17.95 9.48
C ILE A 67 -4.90 18.59 10.42
N LYS A 68 -6.16 18.13 10.35
CA LYS A 68 -7.28 18.68 11.13
C LYS A 68 -8.06 17.56 11.83
N PRO A 69 -8.76 17.88 12.92
CA PRO A 69 -9.78 16.98 13.45
C PRO A 69 -10.77 16.56 12.36
N GLY A 70 -11.10 15.26 12.33
CA GLY A 70 -11.92 14.64 11.29
C GLY A 70 -11.13 14.04 10.13
N ASP A 71 -9.86 14.39 9.92
CA ASP A 71 -9.00 13.73 8.92
C ASP A 71 -8.81 12.26 9.28
N PHE A 72 -8.77 11.40 8.26
CA PHE A 72 -8.40 9.99 8.44
C PHE A 72 -6.92 9.80 8.11
N LEU A 73 -6.17 9.30 9.08
CA LEU A 73 -4.73 9.14 8.99
C LEU A 73 -4.32 7.66 9.08
N GLY A 74 -3.25 7.32 8.38
CA GLY A 74 -2.41 6.17 8.68
C GLY A 74 -1.11 6.69 9.31
N VAL A 75 -0.86 6.27 10.54
CA VAL A 75 0.34 6.71 11.29
C VAL A 75 1.19 5.50 11.61
N THR A 76 2.43 5.53 11.13
CA THR A 76 3.45 4.54 11.49
C THR A 76 4.27 5.11 12.64
N SER A 77 4.33 4.37 13.75
CA SER A 77 4.95 4.83 14.99
C SER A 77 5.95 3.81 15.54
N VAL A 78 6.92 4.31 16.29
CA VAL A 78 7.80 3.50 17.13
C VAL A 78 7.28 3.57 18.56
N LYS A 79 7.19 2.41 19.19
CA LYS A 79 6.88 2.30 20.62
C LYS A 79 8.14 2.57 21.43
N ARG A 80 8.06 3.54 22.33
CA ARG A 80 9.14 3.90 23.24
C ARG A 80 9.19 2.95 24.45
N PRO A 81 10.30 2.91 25.21
CA PRO A 81 10.39 2.08 26.42
C PRO A 81 9.33 2.38 27.49
N ASP A 82 8.85 3.62 27.56
CA ASP A 82 7.76 4.04 28.45
C ASP A 82 6.35 3.66 27.91
N GLY A 83 6.29 3.00 26.77
CA GLY A 83 5.04 2.59 26.11
C GLY A 83 4.41 3.67 25.23
N SER A 84 4.92 4.91 25.23
CA SER A 84 4.42 5.98 24.35
C SER A 84 4.73 5.69 22.87
N LEU A 85 3.91 6.28 21.99
CA LEU A 85 4.08 6.14 20.54
C LEU A 85 4.62 7.44 19.95
N THR A 86 5.67 7.32 19.13
CA THR A 86 6.24 8.44 18.38
C THR A 86 6.15 8.13 16.89
N ALA A 87 5.44 8.98 16.13
CA ALA A 87 5.30 8.84 14.70
C ALA A 87 6.62 9.14 13.97
N TYR A 88 6.89 8.40 12.92
CA TYR A 88 7.90 8.75 11.93
C TYR A 88 7.29 8.97 10.53
N GLU A 89 6.10 8.44 10.29
CA GLU A 89 5.33 8.70 9.07
C GLU A 89 3.86 8.94 9.41
N VAL A 90 3.30 10.01 8.86
CA VAL A 90 1.87 10.34 8.92
C VAL A 90 1.35 10.50 7.51
N ARG A 91 0.32 9.75 7.16
CA ARG A 91 -0.30 9.81 5.84
C ARG A 91 -1.77 10.09 5.97
N ARG A 92 -2.22 11.20 5.38
CA ARG A 92 -3.65 11.49 5.25
C ARG A 92 -4.24 10.72 4.08
N PHE A 93 -5.32 10.00 4.33
CA PHE A 93 -6.06 9.28 3.32
C PHE A 93 -7.34 10.03 2.95
N PRO A 94 -7.73 10.06 1.66
CA PRO A 94 -8.97 10.69 1.23
C PRO A 94 -10.23 9.93 1.68
N LYS A 95 -10.07 8.66 2.07
CA LYS A 95 -11.13 7.78 2.58
C LYS A 95 -10.55 6.85 3.65
N PRO A 96 -11.37 6.40 4.62
CA PRO A 96 -10.96 5.39 5.59
C PRO A 96 -10.41 4.13 4.91
N LEU A 97 -9.29 3.64 5.43
CA LEU A 97 -8.61 2.43 4.94
C LEU A 97 -8.16 1.58 6.13
N ASN A 98 -8.73 0.37 6.26
CA ASN A 98 -8.38 -0.61 7.30
C ASN A 98 -8.22 0.02 8.69
N PRO A 99 -9.27 0.58 9.31
CA PRO A 99 -9.19 1.22 10.62
C PRO A 99 -8.65 0.26 11.69
N GLY A 100 -7.97 0.80 12.68
CA GLY A 100 -7.45 0.06 13.82
C GLY A 100 -5.99 0.33 14.13
N HIS A 101 -5.49 -0.33 15.19
CA HIS A 101 -4.12 -0.27 15.67
C HIS A 101 -3.53 -1.68 15.66
N ARG A 102 -2.35 -1.87 15.09
CA ARG A 102 -1.71 -3.19 14.91
C ARG A 102 -0.20 -3.10 14.79
N PRO A 103 0.55 -4.18 15.07
CA PRO A 103 1.97 -4.27 14.72
C PRO A 103 2.19 -3.99 13.23
N PHE A 104 3.33 -3.41 12.89
CA PHE A 104 3.68 -3.01 11.54
C PHE A 104 5.01 -3.64 11.12
N ASP A 105 5.02 -4.16 9.89
CA ASP A 105 6.21 -4.71 9.21
C ASP A 105 6.90 -5.86 9.97
N GLY A 106 6.12 -6.63 10.76
CA GLY A 106 6.62 -7.77 11.52
C GLY A 106 7.55 -7.40 12.69
N ARG A 107 7.55 -6.13 13.12
CA ARG A 107 8.36 -5.62 14.22
C ARG A 107 7.49 -5.33 15.43
N ASP A 108 7.92 -5.76 16.62
CA ASP A 108 7.18 -5.57 17.87
C ASP A 108 7.25 -4.13 18.38
N ASP A 109 8.28 -3.38 17.95
CA ASP A 109 8.50 -1.98 18.31
C ASP A 109 7.84 -0.99 17.35
N GLN A 110 7.24 -1.48 16.24
CA GLN A 110 6.58 -0.63 15.26
C GLN A 110 5.08 -0.92 15.18
N THR A 111 4.29 0.13 15.05
CA THR A 111 2.84 0.03 14.96
C THR A 111 2.30 0.87 13.79
N MET A 112 1.19 0.41 13.23
CA MET A 112 0.36 1.15 12.28
C MET A 112 -0.97 1.46 12.94
N THR A 113 -1.31 2.74 13.01
CA THR A 113 -2.63 3.20 13.44
C THR A 113 -3.35 3.87 12.29
N ASN A 114 -4.44 3.27 11.83
CA ASN A 114 -5.32 3.87 10.81
C ASN A 114 -6.59 4.33 11.52
N ALA A 115 -6.80 5.65 11.62
CA ALA A 115 -7.84 6.18 12.46
C ALA A 115 -8.19 7.63 12.11
N THR A 116 -9.30 8.10 12.66
CA THR A 116 -9.73 9.50 12.53
C THR A 116 -9.07 10.36 13.62
N VAL A 117 -8.63 11.54 13.25
CA VAL A 117 -8.13 12.54 14.22
C VAL A 117 -9.29 13.05 15.07
N GLY A 118 -9.30 12.67 16.34
CA GLY A 118 -10.26 13.16 17.32
C GLY A 118 -9.83 14.50 17.91
N ALA A 119 -8.57 14.63 18.33
CA ALA A 119 -7.99 15.83 18.92
C ALA A 119 -6.54 16.00 18.53
N MET A 120 -6.07 17.25 18.61
CA MET A 120 -4.68 17.65 18.41
C MET A 120 -4.28 18.64 19.50
N VAL A 121 -3.14 18.38 20.15
CA VAL A 121 -2.62 19.25 21.21
C VAL A 121 -1.15 19.57 20.90
N GLN A 122 -0.75 20.83 21.13
CA GLN A 122 0.66 21.21 21.03
C GLN A 122 1.45 20.52 22.14
N ALA A 123 2.53 19.86 21.79
CA ALA A 123 3.49 19.26 22.70
C ALA A 123 4.85 19.99 22.63
N ALA A 124 5.73 19.78 23.59
CA ALA A 124 7.03 20.44 23.64
C ALA A 124 7.92 20.13 22.42
N SER A 125 7.76 18.97 21.79
CA SER A 125 8.58 18.50 20.67
C SER A 125 7.74 18.11 19.43
N GLY A 126 6.65 18.84 19.17
CA GLY A 126 5.76 18.54 18.04
C GLY A 126 4.30 18.68 18.44
N ARG A 127 3.44 17.78 17.92
CA ARG A 127 2.02 17.72 18.27
C ARG A 127 1.63 16.32 18.71
N GLU A 128 0.83 16.23 19.76
CA GLU A 128 0.16 14.99 20.14
C GLU A 128 -1.18 14.89 19.42
N LEU A 129 -1.38 13.79 18.70
CA LEU A 129 -2.64 13.44 18.03
C LEU A 129 -3.35 12.38 18.88
N THR A 130 -4.64 12.58 19.13
CA THR A 130 -5.53 11.51 19.59
C THR A 130 -6.25 10.93 18.37
N LEU A 131 -5.94 9.70 18.03
CA LEU A 131 -6.49 8.96 16.90
C LEU A 131 -7.54 7.97 17.39
N THR A 132 -8.78 8.10 16.91
CA THR A 132 -9.90 7.26 17.31
C THR A 132 -10.32 6.29 16.21
N TYR A 133 -10.59 5.05 16.58
CA TYR A 133 -11.07 3.98 15.71
C TYR A 133 -12.07 3.11 16.48
N GLU A 134 -12.80 2.24 15.80
CA GLU A 134 -13.71 1.32 16.46
C GLU A 134 -12.94 0.41 17.45
N GLY A 135 -13.36 0.44 18.69
CA GLY A 135 -12.74 -0.32 19.79
C GLY A 135 -11.59 0.37 20.51
N GLY A 136 -11.23 1.65 20.16
CA GLY A 136 -10.18 2.31 20.91
C GLY A 136 -9.70 3.65 20.39
N ALA A 137 -8.66 4.14 21.06
CA ALA A 137 -7.95 5.35 20.68
C ALA A 137 -6.45 5.20 20.98
N GLN A 138 -5.62 5.92 20.23
CA GLN A 138 -4.18 6.02 20.46
C GLN A 138 -3.77 7.49 20.55
N LYS A 139 -2.90 7.78 21.51
CA LYS A 139 -2.18 9.05 21.59
C LYS A 139 -0.82 8.87 20.95
N ILE A 140 -0.49 9.69 19.97
CA ILE A 140 0.74 9.57 19.20
C ILE A 140 1.40 10.93 19.12
N LEU A 141 2.65 11.03 19.57
CA LEU A 141 3.48 12.20 19.36
C LEU A 141 3.94 12.22 17.90
N VAL A 142 3.68 13.31 17.21
CA VAL A 142 4.20 13.59 15.87
C VAL A 142 5.27 14.67 15.98
N PRO A 143 6.56 14.31 15.96
CA PRO A 143 7.65 15.25 16.02
C PRO A 143 7.76 16.07 14.73
N GLU A 144 8.45 17.19 14.76
CA GLU A 144 8.59 18.10 13.62
C GLU A 144 9.29 17.45 12.41
N ASN A 145 10.16 16.48 12.66
CA ASN A 145 10.88 15.73 11.62
C ASN A 145 10.12 14.50 11.09
N ALA A 146 8.89 14.27 11.52
CA ALA A 146 8.07 13.20 10.96
C ALA A 146 7.75 13.48 9.47
N SER A 147 7.76 12.43 8.65
CA SER A 147 7.33 12.53 7.27
C SER A 147 5.80 12.63 7.21
N ILE A 148 5.29 13.73 6.68
CA ILE A 148 3.84 13.96 6.59
C ILE A 148 3.43 14.11 5.13
N SER A 149 2.41 13.35 4.72
CA SER A 149 1.99 13.31 3.32
C SER A 149 0.49 13.08 3.17
N THR A 150 0.00 13.34 1.97
CA THR A 150 -1.33 12.92 1.51
C THR A 150 -1.23 12.17 0.19
N LEU A 151 -2.25 11.41 -0.16
CA LEU A 151 -2.34 10.75 -1.45
C LEU A 151 -3.22 11.57 -2.37
N VAL A 152 -2.69 11.89 -3.55
CA VAL A 152 -3.41 12.59 -4.62
C VAL A 152 -3.38 11.77 -5.91
N PRO A 153 -4.30 11.99 -6.86
CA PRO A 153 -4.18 11.40 -8.18
C PRO A 153 -2.83 11.73 -8.80
N GLY A 154 -2.13 10.70 -9.26
CA GLY A 154 -0.86 10.81 -9.94
C GLY A 154 -1.03 10.68 -11.46
N SER A 155 0.07 10.87 -12.15
CA SER A 155 0.17 10.70 -13.61
C SER A 155 1.50 10.06 -13.98
N ARG A 156 1.66 9.68 -15.23
CA ARG A 156 2.94 9.16 -15.76
C ARG A 156 4.10 10.11 -15.58
N ALA A 157 3.84 11.42 -15.53
CA ALA A 157 4.88 12.43 -15.29
C ALA A 157 5.58 12.31 -13.93
N HIS A 158 4.95 11.63 -12.96
CA HIS A 158 5.56 11.35 -11.65
C HIS A 158 6.49 10.13 -11.67
N LEU A 159 6.38 9.28 -12.69
CA LEU A 159 7.20 8.08 -12.82
C LEU A 159 8.56 8.45 -13.43
N VAL A 160 9.47 8.90 -12.58
CA VAL A 160 10.81 9.36 -12.99
C VAL A 160 11.89 8.53 -12.31
N PRO A 161 13.05 8.31 -12.96
CA PRO A 161 14.18 7.64 -12.33
C PRO A 161 14.58 8.31 -11.00
N GLY A 162 14.84 7.48 -9.98
CA GLY A 162 15.15 7.91 -8.62
C GLY A 162 13.93 8.08 -7.71
N ALA A 163 12.69 8.02 -8.23
CA ALA A 163 11.50 8.10 -7.40
C ALA A 163 11.19 6.75 -6.69
N PRO A 164 10.96 6.75 -5.37
CA PRO A 164 10.51 5.56 -4.65
C PRO A 164 9.08 5.16 -5.08
N VAL A 165 8.86 3.85 -5.24
CA VAL A 165 7.55 3.30 -5.61
C VAL A 165 7.15 2.12 -4.73
N SER A 166 5.83 2.01 -4.52
CA SER A 166 5.18 0.79 -4.07
C SER A 166 4.07 0.46 -5.06
N LEU A 167 4.16 -0.67 -5.70
CA LEU A 167 3.20 -1.05 -6.74
C LEU A 167 2.64 -2.46 -6.52
N THR A 168 1.50 -2.70 -7.11
CA THR A 168 0.86 -4.01 -7.21
C THR A 168 0.75 -4.36 -8.67
N MET A 169 1.20 -5.54 -9.06
CA MET A 169 1.13 -6.04 -10.43
C MET A 169 0.48 -7.42 -10.48
N ASP A 170 -0.10 -7.76 -11.62
CA ASP A 170 -0.62 -9.09 -11.93
C ASP A 170 0.48 -10.07 -12.37
N ALA A 171 0.07 -11.26 -12.78
CA ALA A 171 0.96 -12.33 -13.25
C ALA A 171 1.67 -11.97 -14.58
N GLU A 172 1.05 -11.15 -15.39
CA GLU A 172 1.56 -10.67 -16.69
C GLU A 172 2.47 -9.44 -16.55
N ARG A 173 2.80 -9.07 -15.29
CA ARG A 173 3.58 -7.89 -14.91
C ARG A 173 2.93 -6.56 -15.27
N ALA A 174 1.61 -6.51 -15.50
CA ALA A 174 0.90 -5.27 -15.67
C ALA A 174 0.64 -4.63 -14.29
N ALA A 175 1.02 -3.37 -14.14
CA ALA A 175 0.75 -2.63 -12.93
C ALA A 175 -0.74 -2.35 -12.78
N LEU A 176 -1.32 -2.83 -11.69
CA LEU A 176 -2.69 -2.53 -11.30
C LEU A 176 -2.75 -1.16 -10.61
N ARG A 177 -1.80 -0.92 -9.72
CA ARG A 177 -1.67 0.34 -8.97
C ARG A 177 -0.21 0.65 -8.72
N ILE A 178 0.16 1.90 -8.89
CA ILE A 178 1.47 2.45 -8.55
C ILE A 178 1.28 3.62 -7.59
N GLN A 179 1.86 3.53 -6.42
CA GLN A 179 2.06 4.66 -5.53
C GLN A 179 3.50 5.12 -5.69
N VAL A 180 3.69 6.35 -6.13
CA VAL A 180 5.01 6.97 -6.32
C VAL A 180 5.18 8.10 -5.31
N SER A 181 6.35 8.22 -4.73
CA SER A 181 6.73 9.28 -3.81
C SER A 181 7.72 10.25 -4.49
N PRO A 182 7.81 11.49 -4.01
CA PRO A 182 8.84 12.42 -4.50
C PRO A 182 10.22 11.78 -4.37
N ARG A 183 11.09 12.07 -5.32
CA ARG A 183 12.52 11.75 -5.20
C ARG A 183 13.08 12.51 -4.00
N ALA A 184 13.90 11.84 -3.19
CA ALA A 184 14.68 12.54 -2.17
C ALA A 184 15.58 13.60 -2.82
N PRO A 185 15.76 14.76 -2.16
CA PRO A 185 16.63 15.81 -2.66
C PRO A 185 18.09 15.38 -2.77
#